data_3d0798ed54bfc2ee258cacf0dc3036f3
#
_entry.id   3d0798ed54bfc2ee258cacf0dc3036f3
#
_cell.length_a   1.000
_cell.length_b   1.000
_cell.length_c   1.000
_cell.angle_alpha   90.00
_cell.angle_beta   90.00
_cell.angle_gamma   90.00
#
_symmetry.space_group_name_H-M   'P 1'
#
loop_
_entity.id
_entity.type
_entity.pdbx_description
1 polymer ?
#
loop_
_entity_poly.entity_id
_entity_poly.type
_entity_poly.pdbx_seq_one_letter_code
_entity_poly.pdbx_strand_id
1 'polypeptide(L)'
;MQSPRVTDGAKLRRTTPMHDQSSVRFRGTVPLPADLIGAAPSVQRAADVARRAADSDDSVLIVAEAGFCPDGIARSIHQASPRAAEPFITIDCADDHGAVLQRLFGTERPARVDYEVALGGSALAEVGRGTILLSDVSEMPAGAQLRMSRLLRDGELRVRRTMAAVQFRVMASAAPSLEADVHHRRFRPELYRRLQRLRVDVPPLRDRAVDLPAVIDAALGEICRVRQIPCTLAPAARTALAALRWAGNLDELRGALGRLVDRCVGGMIRQEDVLADLQQRETHPRGGPAFTSLREARQTFERDYIASVLESSGWRMTDAARILGIERANLYRKTRQLGITRLKPRQ
;
A
#
# COMPACT_ATOMS: atom_id res chain seq x y z
N MET A 1 16.48 58.14 63.58
CA MET A 1 15.55 59.23 63.22
C MET A 1 14.83 58.85 61.94
N GLN A 2 13.54 58.60 62.15
CA GLN A 2 12.42 58.85 61.25
C GLN A 2 12.39 58.29 59.79
N SER A 3 11.55 57.29 59.72
CA SER A 3 10.80 57.00 58.45
C SER A 3 9.94 58.23 58.01
N PRO A 4 9.48 58.25 56.73
CA PRO A 4 8.06 58.01 56.61
C PRO A 4 7.65 57.05 55.49
N ARG A 5 6.48 56.50 55.68
CA ARG A 5 5.60 55.77 54.77
C ARG A 5 5.12 56.65 53.64
N VAL A 6 5.01 56.07 52.42
CA VAL A 6 3.93 56.45 51.49
C VAL A 6 3.44 55.18 50.78
N THR A 7 2.18 54.92 50.93
CA THR A 7 1.31 54.03 50.18
C THR A 7 1.05 54.61 48.79
N ASP A 8 1.12 53.83 47.73
CA ASP A 8 0.07 53.92 46.71
C ASP A 8 -0.08 52.65 45.91
N GLY A 9 -1.29 52.26 45.77
CA GLY A 9 -1.69 51.05 45.06
C GLY A 9 -1.83 51.29 43.58
N ALA A 10 -1.08 50.56 42.78
CA ALA A 10 -1.29 50.50 41.34
C ALA A 10 -1.84 49.10 40.96
N LYS A 11 -3.11 49.10 40.60
CA LYS A 11 -3.83 47.97 40.03
C LYS A 11 -3.10 47.48 38.80
N LEU A 12 -2.47 46.30 38.87
CA LEU A 12 -2.01 45.52 37.73
C LEU A 12 -3.21 45.08 36.92
N ARG A 13 -3.47 45.72 35.81
CA ARG A 13 -4.37 45.25 34.75
C ARG A 13 -3.77 43.97 34.19
N ARG A 14 -4.46 42.83 34.37
CA ARG A 14 -4.20 41.58 33.63
C ARG A 14 -4.45 41.87 32.15
N THR A 15 -3.40 42.02 31.38
CA THR A 15 -3.44 41.93 29.93
C THR A 15 -3.52 40.46 29.57
N THR A 16 -4.67 40.04 29.09
CA THR A 16 -4.89 38.77 28.40
C THR A 16 -3.94 38.72 27.19
N PRO A 17 -3.15 37.68 26.96
CA PRO A 17 -2.39 37.56 25.73
C PRO A 17 -3.38 37.37 24.60
N MET A 18 -3.43 38.34 23.69
CA MET A 18 -4.04 38.20 22.38
C MET A 18 -3.44 36.96 21.70
N HIS A 19 -4.29 36.03 21.36
CA HIS A 19 -3.99 34.91 20.49
C HIS A 19 -3.54 35.48 19.15
N ASP A 20 -2.24 35.42 18.91
CA ASP A 20 -1.64 35.69 17.61
C ASP A 20 -2.04 34.56 16.64
N GLN A 21 -3.11 34.80 15.87
CA GLN A 21 -3.61 33.92 14.81
C GLN A 21 -2.90 34.18 13.50
N SER A 22 -1.61 34.34 13.49
CA SER A 22 -0.84 34.50 12.23
C SER A 22 0.36 33.59 12.14
N SER A 23 0.22 32.30 12.45
CA SER A 23 1.09 31.30 11.87
C SER A 23 0.48 30.80 10.54
N VAL A 24 0.65 31.56 9.50
CA VAL A 24 0.56 31.05 8.12
C VAL A 24 1.67 29.99 8.01
N ARG A 25 1.33 28.74 8.33
CA ARG A 25 2.18 27.60 8.04
C ARG A 25 2.32 27.55 6.53
N PHE A 26 3.52 27.80 6.04
CA PHE A 26 3.92 27.45 4.68
C PHE A 26 3.50 26.01 4.48
N ARG A 27 2.47 25.77 3.66
CA ARG A 27 2.06 24.46 3.22
C ARG A 27 3.18 23.91 2.34
N GLY A 28 4.08 23.13 2.93
CA GLY A 28 5.08 22.41 2.19
C GLY A 28 4.37 21.55 1.15
N THR A 29 4.84 21.62 -0.08
CA THR A 29 4.36 20.73 -1.15
C THR A 29 4.60 19.30 -0.68
N VAL A 30 3.54 18.49 -0.55
CA VAL A 30 3.65 17.06 -0.23
C VAL A 30 4.59 16.46 -1.27
N PRO A 31 5.77 15.91 -0.89
CA PRO A 31 6.61 15.22 -1.85
C PRO A 31 5.86 13.96 -2.30
N LEU A 32 5.27 14.01 -3.49
CA LEU A 32 4.54 12.89 -4.04
C LEU A 32 5.54 11.79 -4.44
N PRO A 33 5.30 10.53 -4.07
CA PRO A 33 6.11 9.42 -4.53
C PRO A 33 5.98 9.25 -6.05
N ALA A 34 6.95 8.55 -6.67
CA ALA A 34 6.97 8.29 -8.11
C ALA A 34 5.66 7.71 -8.65
N ASP A 35 4.92 6.98 -7.80
CA ASP A 35 3.60 6.42 -8.11
C ASP A 35 2.56 7.48 -8.50
N LEU A 36 2.66 8.69 -7.96
CA LEU A 36 1.74 9.81 -8.20
C LEU A 36 2.38 10.96 -9.00
N ILE A 37 3.50 10.71 -9.67
CA ILE A 37 4.10 11.66 -10.62
C ILE A 37 3.40 11.53 -11.97
N GLY A 38 2.94 12.64 -12.53
CA GLY A 38 2.38 12.66 -13.87
C GLY A 38 1.43 13.82 -14.13
N ALA A 39 1.14 14.05 -15.41
CA ALA A 39 0.20 15.04 -15.91
C ALA A 39 -1.15 14.43 -16.31
N ALA A 40 -1.26 13.11 -16.39
CA ALA A 40 -2.50 12.43 -16.72
C ALA A 40 -3.62 12.82 -15.72
N PRO A 41 -4.86 13.11 -16.20
CA PRO A 41 -5.95 13.55 -15.32
C PRO A 41 -6.28 12.57 -14.19
N SER A 42 -6.09 11.26 -14.42
CA SER A 42 -6.27 10.23 -13.39
C SER A 42 -5.23 10.33 -12.27
N VAL A 43 -3.96 10.57 -12.62
CA VAL A 43 -2.87 10.78 -11.65
C VAL A 43 -3.09 12.07 -10.86
N GLN A 44 -3.47 13.14 -11.56
CA GLN A 44 -3.75 14.44 -10.90
C GLN A 44 -4.89 14.32 -9.88
N ARG A 45 -5.97 13.60 -10.21
CA ARG A 45 -7.06 13.32 -9.26
C ARG A 45 -6.56 12.55 -8.04
N ALA A 46 -5.76 11.50 -8.24
CA ALA A 46 -5.19 10.72 -7.14
C ALA A 46 -4.29 11.59 -6.25
N ALA A 47 -3.43 12.42 -6.86
CA ALA A 47 -2.55 13.36 -6.16
C ALA A 47 -3.34 14.41 -5.37
N ASP A 48 -4.45 14.94 -5.93
CA ASP A 48 -5.31 15.91 -5.24
C ASP A 48 -6.02 15.28 -4.03
N VAL A 49 -6.46 14.02 -4.15
CA VAL A 49 -7.01 13.31 -3.00
C VAL A 49 -5.94 13.07 -1.94
N ALA A 50 -4.71 12.68 -2.33
CA ALA A 50 -3.60 12.50 -1.40
C ALA A 50 -3.24 13.79 -0.66
N ARG A 51 -3.24 14.95 -1.34
CA ARG A 51 -3.03 16.27 -0.70
C ARG A 51 -4.13 16.59 0.30
N ARG A 52 -5.40 16.43 -0.09
CA ARG A 52 -6.55 16.63 0.83
C ARG A 52 -6.47 15.70 2.02
N ALA A 53 -6.02 14.46 1.79
CA ALA A 53 -5.81 13.49 2.85
C ALA A 53 -4.73 13.94 3.84
N ALA A 54 -3.71 14.67 3.42
CA ALA A 54 -2.71 15.22 4.34
C ALA A 54 -3.30 16.25 5.31
N ASP A 55 -4.28 17.03 4.88
CA ASP A 55 -4.95 18.06 5.69
C ASP A 55 -6.14 17.51 6.53
N SER A 56 -6.47 16.22 6.43
CA SER A 56 -7.60 15.58 7.09
C SER A 56 -7.17 14.45 8.04
N ASP A 57 -7.97 14.20 9.06
CA ASP A 57 -7.86 13.01 9.93
C ASP A 57 -8.71 11.82 9.44
N ASP A 58 -9.42 11.97 8.33
CA ASP A 58 -10.22 10.89 7.75
C ASP A 58 -9.38 9.68 7.37
N SER A 59 -10.00 8.50 7.39
CA SER A 59 -9.39 7.28 6.89
C SER A 59 -9.12 7.38 5.39
N VAL A 60 -8.02 6.78 4.94
CA VAL A 60 -7.60 6.77 3.53
C VAL A 60 -7.52 5.34 3.02
N LEU A 61 -8.21 5.05 1.94
CA LEU A 61 -8.06 3.81 1.18
C LEU A 61 -7.26 4.08 -0.10
N ILE A 62 -6.10 3.46 -0.21
CA ILE A 62 -5.23 3.54 -1.39
C ILE A 62 -5.49 2.27 -2.21
N VAL A 63 -6.01 2.43 -3.42
CA VAL A 63 -6.29 1.33 -4.33
C VAL A 63 -5.25 1.34 -5.44
N ALA A 64 -4.48 0.27 -5.54
CA ALA A 64 -3.43 0.14 -6.54
C ALA A 64 -3.33 -1.32 -7.03
N GLU A 65 -2.92 -1.50 -8.28
CA GLU A 65 -2.52 -2.81 -8.76
C GLU A 65 -1.16 -3.21 -8.18
N ALA A 66 -0.83 -4.51 -8.28
CA ALA A 66 0.50 -5.00 -7.95
C ALA A 66 1.59 -4.23 -8.72
N GLY A 67 2.74 -4.05 -8.08
CA GLY A 67 3.87 -3.32 -8.65
C GLY A 67 3.86 -1.80 -8.39
N PHE A 68 2.95 -1.31 -7.56
CA PHE A 68 3.02 0.00 -6.92
C PHE A 68 3.42 -0.15 -5.45
N CYS A 69 3.80 0.99 -4.83
CA CYS A 69 4.17 1.04 -3.42
C CYS A 69 3.14 1.87 -2.63
N PRO A 70 1.96 1.31 -2.26
CA PRO A 70 0.95 2.04 -1.49
C PRO A 70 1.47 2.58 -0.17
N ASP A 71 2.43 1.88 0.45
CA ASP A 71 3.09 2.29 1.69
C ASP A 71 3.86 3.60 1.52
N GLY A 72 4.49 3.82 0.37
CA GLY A 72 5.15 5.07 0.02
C GLY A 72 4.16 6.23 -0.06
N ILE A 73 2.98 5.99 -0.64
CA ILE A 73 1.91 7.00 -0.73
C ILE A 73 1.36 7.32 0.66
N ALA A 74 1.05 6.28 1.46
CA ALA A 74 0.55 6.46 2.82
C ALA A 74 1.55 7.21 3.72
N ARG A 75 2.83 6.88 3.61
CA ARG A 75 3.92 7.53 4.35
C ARG A 75 4.07 9.00 3.94
N SER A 76 3.96 9.31 2.65
CA SER A 76 3.99 10.71 2.16
C SER A 76 2.82 11.53 2.69
N ILE A 77 1.60 10.95 2.71
CA ILE A 77 0.41 11.59 3.29
C ILE A 77 0.63 11.83 4.79
N HIS A 78 1.15 10.86 5.53
CA HIS A 78 1.44 11.00 6.95
C HIS A 78 2.47 12.10 7.23
N GLN A 79 3.60 12.10 6.50
CA GLN A 79 4.68 13.08 6.66
C GLN A 79 4.24 14.52 6.36
N ALA A 80 3.24 14.67 5.49
CA ALA A 80 2.67 15.99 5.16
C ALA A 80 1.51 16.39 6.08
N SER A 81 1.09 15.54 7.00
CA SER A 81 -0.04 15.76 7.90
C SER A 81 0.41 16.41 9.22
N PRO A 82 -0.53 16.94 10.04
CA PRO A 82 -0.23 17.38 11.42
C PRO A 82 0.35 16.28 12.32
N ARG A 83 0.24 15.01 11.90
CA ARG A 83 0.73 13.84 12.62
C ARG A 83 2.14 13.41 12.20
N ALA A 84 2.86 14.20 11.41
CA ALA A 84 4.18 13.85 10.85
C ALA A 84 5.24 13.48 11.89
N ALA A 85 5.13 14.02 13.10
CA ALA A 85 6.03 13.71 14.22
C ALA A 85 5.58 12.49 15.06
N GLU A 86 4.37 11.99 14.81
CA GLU A 86 3.78 10.86 15.55
C GLU A 86 4.19 9.52 14.89
N PRO A 87 4.05 8.38 15.61
CA PRO A 87 4.40 7.08 15.05
C PRO A 87 3.61 6.71 13.79
N PHE A 88 4.29 6.06 12.84
CA PHE A 88 3.68 5.44 11.66
C PHE A 88 3.95 3.94 11.70
N ILE A 89 2.90 3.15 11.90
CA ILE A 89 3.00 1.69 12.05
C ILE A 89 2.31 1.03 10.86
N THR A 90 3.03 0.13 10.17
CA THR A 90 2.49 -0.69 9.09
C THR A 90 2.17 -2.09 9.61
N ILE A 91 1.02 -2.61 9.25
CA ILE A 91 0.56 -3.98 9.50
C ILE A 91 0.27 -4.61 8.14
N ASP A 92 1.01 -5.65 7.81
CA ASP A 92 0.73 -6.47 6.63
C ASP A 92 -0.43 -7.43 6.96
N CYS A 93 -1.56 -7.26 6.29
CA CYS A 93 -2.74 -8.10 6.48
C CYS A 93 -2.62 -9.45 5.76
N ALA A 94 -1.63 -9.62 4.87
CA ALA A 94 -1.34 -10.87 4.19
C ALA A 94 -0.49 -11.84 5.03
N ASP A 95 0.06 -11.39 6.16
CA ASP A 95 0.74 -12.24 7.13
C ASP A 95 -0.18 -13.34 7.70
N ASP A 96 0.40 -14.26 8.46
CA ASP A 96 -0.38 -15.30 9.15
C ASP A 96 -1.51 -14.67 9.98
N HIS A 97 -2.69 -15.28 9.90
CA HIS A 97 -3.91 -14.75 10.55
C HIS A 97 -3.77 -14.54 12.07
N GLY A 98 -3.03 -15.42 12.75
CA GLY A 98 -2.74 -15.29 14.18
C GLY A 98 -1.80 -14.12 14.44
N ALA A 99 -0.77 -13.97 13.63
CA ALA A 99 0.20 -12.88 13.72
C ALA A 99 -0.45 -11.52 13.49
N VAL A 100 -1.36 -11.38 12.51
CA VAL A 100 -2.12 -10.14 12.25
C VAL A 100 -2.97 -9.76 13.46
N LEU A 101 -3.72 -10.71 14.04
CA LEU A 101 -4.54 -10.47 15.24
C LEU A 101 -3.66 -10.08 16.43
N GLN A 102 -2.57 -10.80 16.65
CA GLN A 102 -1.63 -10.54 17.73
C GLN A 102 -0.97 -9.16 17.57
N ARG A 103 -0.49 -8.84 16.37
CA ARG A 103 0.16 -7.55 16.12
C ARG A 103 -0.79 -6.37 16.25
N LEU A 104 -2.04 -6.49 15.76
CA LEU A 104 -3.05 -5.43 15.91
C LEU A 104 -3.51 -5.27 17.35
N PHE A 105 -3.94 -6.37 17.99
CA PHE A 105 -4.70 -6.33 19.23
C PHE A 105 -3.96 -6.92 20.45
N GLY A 106 -2.76 -7.49 20.26
CA GLY A 106 -1.99 -8.13 21.32
C GLY A 106 -2.52 -9.51 21.75
N THR A 107 -3.51 -10.08 21.05
CA THR A 107 -4.09 -11.39 21.32
C THR A 107 -4.40 -12.14 20.05
N GLU A 108 -4.01 -13.41 19.98
CA GLU A 108 -4.34 -14.32 18.84
C GLU A 108 -5.82 -14.74 18.86
N ARG A 109 -6.45 -14.76 20.03
CA ARG A 109 -7.83 -15.20 20.21
C ARG A 109 -8.79 -14.01 20.17
N PRO A 110 -9.92 -14.14 19.48
CA PRO A 110 -11.00 -13.16 19.63
C PRO A 110 -11.45 -13.19 21.10
N ALA A 111 -11.10 -12.15 21.85
CA ALA A 111 -11.57 -12.00 23.22
C ALA A 111 -13.10 -11.98 23.22
N ARG A 112 -13.74 -12.53 24.27
CA ARG A 112 -15.20 -12.44 24.44
C ARG A 112 -15.71 -10.98 24.49
N VAL A 113 -14.80 -10.03 24.75
CA VAL A 113 -15.05 -8.60 24.70
C VAL A 113 -14.28 -8.03 23.51
N ASP A 114 -14.99 -7.58 22.50
CA ASP A 114 -14.53 -7.22 21.16
C ASP A 114 -13.57 -6.02 21.08
N TYR A 115 -13.23 -5.36 22.21
CA TYR A 115 -12.46 -4.12 22.25
C TYR A 115 -11.20 -4.18 23.13
N GLU A 116 -10.90 -5.32 23.73
CA GLU A 116 -9.76 -5.40 24.61
C GLU A 116 -8.46 -5.50 23.83
N VAL A 117 -7.64 -4.46 23.93
CA VAL A 117 -6.28 -4.40 23.40
C VAL A 117 -5.33 -4.73 24.55
N ALA A 118 -4.50 -5.77 24.35
CA ALA A 118 -3.49 -6.11 25.32
C ALA A 118 -2.42 -5.00 25.35
N LEU A 119 -2.08 -4.54 26.56
CA LEU A 119 -0.98 -3.61 26.75
C LEU A 119 0.34 -4.34 26.58
N GLY A 120 1.16 -3.81 25.69
CA GLY A 120 2.48 -4.34 25.35
C GLY A 120 2.44 -5.24 24.12
N GLY A 121 3.06 -4.79 23.02
CA GLY A 121 3.21 -5.53 21.78
C GLY A 121 2.05 -5.43 20.81
N SER A 122 1.02 -4.60 21.05
CA SER A 122 -0.03 -4.33 20.08
C SER A 122 0.15 -2.97 19.39
N ALA A 123 0.03 -2.96 18.07
CA ALA A 123 0.16 -1.75 17.27
C ALA A 123 -0.86 -0.66 17.68
N LEU A 124 -2.08 -1.07 18.04
CA LEU A 124 -3.13 -0.15 18.50
C LEU A 124 -2.80 0.55 19.83
N ALA A 125 -2.01 -0.10 20.69
CA ALA A 125 -1.54 0.54 21.94
C ALA A 125 -0.29 1.39 21.71
N GLU A 126 0.59 0.99 20.77
CA GLU A 126 1.86 1.65 20.48
C GLU A 126 1.69 2.93 19.66
N VAL A 127 0.69 2.98 18.77
CA VAL A 127 0.54 4.08 17.80
C VAL A 127 0.14 5.41 18.43
N GLY A 128 -0.52 5.41 19.59
CA GLY A 128 -0.95 6.63 20.27
C GLY A 128 -1.80 7.53 19.38
N ARG A 129 -1.28 8.72 19.05
CA ARG A 129 -1.91 9.70 18.12
C ARG A 129 -1.41 9.56 16.66
N GLY A 130 -0.60 8.57 16.39
CA GLY A 130 0.01 8.34 15.09
C GLY A 130 -0.93 7.82 14.02
N THR A 131 -0.36 7.11 13.04
CA THR A 131 -1.07 6.54 11.91
C THR A 131 -0.79 5.06 11.81
N ILE A 132 -1.83 4.24 11.60
CA ILE A 132 -1.72 2.83 11.26
C ILE A 132 -2.04 2.67 9.77
N LEU A 133 -1.14 2.04 9.05
CA LEU A 133 -1.36 1.55 7.70
C LEU A 133 -1.65 0.04 7.75
N LEU A 134 -2.79 -0.34 7.20
CA LEU A 134 -3.20 -1.72 6.96
C LEU A 134 -2.89 -2.06 5.51
N SER A 135 -1.74 -2.70 5.26
CA SER A 135 -1.34 -3.12 3.91
C SER A 135 -2.13 -4.36 3.49
N ASP A 136 -2.53 -4.42 2.22
CA ASP A 136 -3.31 -5.51 1.63
C ASP A 136 -4.54 -5.89 2.46
N VAL A 137 -5.36 -4.90 2.79
CA VAL A 137 -6.48 -5.03 3.73
C VAL A 137 -7.52 -6.08 3.29
N SER A 138 -7.61 -6.42 2.00
CA SER A 138 -8.43 -7.52 1.47
C SER A 138 -8.10 -8.88 2.09
N GLU A 139 -6.84 -9.08 2.49
CA GLU A 139 -6.36 -10.31 3.11
C GLU A 139 -6.60 -10.36 4.63
N MET A 140 -7.11 -9.27 5.21
CA MET A 140 -7.34 -9.18 6.65
C MET A 140 -8.26 -10.31 7.14
N PRO A 141 -7.87 -11.04 8.21
CA PRO A 141 -8.70 -12.09 8.80
C PRO A 141 -10.09 -11.60 9.24
N ALA A 142 -11.13 -12.40 9.03
CA ALA A 142 -12.51 -12.03 9.36
C ALA A 142 -12.70 -11.57 10.82
N GLY A 143 -11.94 -12.16 11.75
CA GLY A 143 -11.91 -11.75 13.16
C GLY A 143 -11.34 -10.34 13.35
N ALA A 144 -10.27 -10.00 12.63
CA ALA A 144 -9.68 -8.68 12.63
C ALA A 144 -10.60 -7.64 11.96
N GLN A 145 -11.23 -7.99 10.82
CA GLN A 145 -12.22 -7.13 10.16
C GLN A 145 -13.37 -6.76 11.10
N LEU A 146 -13.90 -7.73 11.86
CA LEU A 146 -14.99 -7.49 12.80
C LEU A 146 -14.56 -6.52 13.90
N ARG A 147 -13.39 -6.76 14.51
CA ARG A 147 -12.86 -5.93 15.62
C ARG A 147 -12.53 -4.52 15.14
N MET A 148 -11.87 -4.38 13.97
CA MET A 148 -11.57 -3.05 13.38
C MET A 148 -12.85 -2.30 12.98
N SER A 149 -13.85 -3.00 12.42
CA SER A 149 -15.13 -2.37 12.05
C SER A 149 -15.84 -1.77 13.27
N ARG A 150 -15.86 -2.49 14.39
CA ARG A 150 -16.42 -2.02 15.65
C ARG A 150 -15.61 -0.88 16.24
N LEU A 151 -14.30 -1.03 16.34
CA LEU A 151 -13.37 0.00 16.82
C LEU A 151 -13.57 1.34 16.10
N LEU A 152 -13.61 1.29 14.77
CA LEU A 152 -13.83 2.49 13.95
C LEU A 152 -15.26 3.02 14.00
N ARG A 153 -16.23 2.20 14.39
CA ARG A 153 -17.62 2.62 14.57
C ARG A 153 -17.79 3.37 15.89
N ASP A 154 -17.28 2.80 16.95
CA ASP A 154 -17.54 3.27 18.31
C ASP A 154 -16.57 4.38 18.70
N GLY A 155 -15.43 4.49 18.02
CA GLY A 155 -14.41 5.52 18.31
C GLY A 155 -13.71 5.32 19.63
N GLU A 156 -13.87 4.15 20.25
CA GLU A 156 -13.32 3.82 21.55
C GLU A 156 -12.62 2.46 21.54
N LEU A 157 -11.58 2.34 22.31
CA LEU A 157 -10.90 1.07 22.57
C LEU A 157 -10.79 0.81 24.06
N ARG A 158 -10.85 -0.46 24.43
CA ARG A 158 -10.70 -0.87 25.82
C ARG A 158 -9.27 -1.31 26.10
N VAL A 159 -8.62 -0.56 27.00
CA VAL A 159 -7.26 -0.84 27.45
C VAL A 159 -7.32 -1.10 28.96
N ARG A 160 -6.93 -2.30 29.40
CA ARG A 160 -6.95 -2.67 30.85
C ARG A 160 -8.24 -2.28 31.57
N ARG A 161 -9.41 -2.66 31.07
CA ARG A 161 -10.71 -2.33 31.65
C ARG A 161 -11.11 -0.85 31.63
N THR A 162 -10.29 0.03 31.03
CA THR A 162 -10.59 1.44 30.85
C THR A 162 -10.95 1.69 29.40
N MET A 163 -12.02 2.44 29.14
CA MET A 163 -12.36 2.91 27.80
C MET A 163 -11.53 4.14 27.48
N ALA A 164 -10.92 4.15 26.31
CA ALA A 164 -10.13 5.26 25.79
C ALA A 164 -10.58 5.61 24.37
N ALA A 165 -10.69 6.89 24.07
CA ALA A 165 -11.01 7.34 22.71
C ALA A 165 -9.89 6.94 21.74
N VAL A 166 -10.29 6.49 20.54
CA VAL A 166 -9.36 6.26 19.42
C VAL A 166 -8.80 7.59 18.96
N GLN A 167 -7.49 7.75 19.07
CA GLN A 167 -6.80 8.97 18.67
C GLN A 167 -5.91 8.78 17.41
N PHE A 168 -5.68 7.53 17.00
CA PHE A 168 -4.89 7.22 15.81
C PHE A 168 -5.72 7.36 14.53
N ARG A 169 -5.01 7.62 13.46
CA ARG A 169 -5.55 7.62 12.09
C ARG A 169 -5.36 6.27 11.44
N VAL A 170 -6.33 5.82 10.62
CA VAL A 170 -6.21 4.60 9.83
C VAL A 170 -6.07 4.93 8.36
N MET A 171 -5.07 4.33 7.74
CA MET A 171 -4.91 4.24 6.28
C MET A 171 -4.94 2.77 5.89
N ALA A 172 -5.38 2.45 4.69
CA ALA A 172 -5.40 1.08 4.18
C ALA A 172 -4.97 1.05 2.73
N SER A 173 -4.31 -0.04 2.31
CA SER A 173 -4.08 -0.33 0.91
C SER A 173 -4.82 -1.59 0.49
N ALA A 174 -5.20 -1.65 -0.78
CA ALA A 174 -5.89 -2.79 -1.36
C ALA A 174 -5.68 -2.87 -2.87
N ALA A 175 -5.84 -4.08 -3.42
CA ALA A 175 -6.00 -4.29 -4.85
C ALA A 175 -7.38 -3.81 -5.33
N PRO A 176 -7.55 -3.51 -6.64
CA PRO A 176 -8.86 -3.14 -7.22
C PRO A 176 -9.97 -4.19 -7.01
N SER A 177 -9.60 -5.44 -6.74
CA SER A 177 -10.53 -6.53 -6.44
C SER A 177 -11.30 -6.39 -5.13
N LEU A 178 -10.88 -5.48 -4.22
CA LEU A 178 -11.53 -5.29 -2.91
C LEU A 178 -13.03 -5.03 -3.01
N GLU A 179 -13.50 -4.30 -4.03
CA GLU A 179 -14.93 -4.06 -4.24
C GLU A 179 -15.69 -5.35 -4.55
N ALA A 180 -15.10 -6.24 -5.36
CA ALA A 180 -15.66 -7.56 -5.62
C ALA A 180 -15.67 -8.40 -4.34
N ASP A 181 -14.67 -8.29 -3.47
CA ASP A 181 -14.65 -8.99 -2.19
C ASP A 181 -15.74 -8.49 -1.23
N VAL A 182 -16.02 -7.19 -1.24
CA VAL A 182 -17.15 -6.61 -0.50
C VAL A 182 -18.48 -7.14 -1.05
N HIS A 183 -18.64 -7.15 -2.37
CA HIS A 183 -19.86 -7.66 -3.02
C HIS A 183 -20.10 -9.15 -2.72
N HIS A 184 -19.04 -9.95 -2.72
CA HIS A 184 -19.11 -11.38 -2.39
C HIS A 184 -19.07 -11.68 -0.89
N ARG A 185 -19.15 -10.66 -0.02
CA ARG A 185 -19.10 -10.78 1.44
C ARG A 185 -17.82 -11.43 1.99
N ARG A 186 -16.74 -11.41 1.23
CA ARG A 186 -15.39 -11.81 1.72
C ARG A 186 -14.78 -10.71 2.56
N PHE A 187 -15.11 -9.46 2.26
CA PHE A 187 -14.75 -8.30 3.05
C PHE A 187 -16.00 -7.60 3.60
N ARG A 188 -15.93 -7.13 4.86
CA ARG A 188 -17.09 -6.51 5.53
C ARG A 188 -17.44 -5.16 4.94
N PRO A 189 -18.70 -4.95 4.44
CA PRO A 189 -19.12 -3.67 3.88
C PRO A 189 -19.04 -2.50 4.85
N GLU A 190 -19.23 -2.76 6.15
CA GLU A 190 -19.14 -1.73 7.19
C GLU A 190 -17.71 -1.22 7.36
N LEU A 191 -16.71 -2.12 7.36
CA LEU A 191 -15.31 -1.77 7.43
C LEU A 191 -14.88 -1.01 6.17
N TYR A 192 -15.26 -1.53 4.98
CA TYR A 192 -14.98 -0.88 3.71
C TYR A 192 -15.46 0.58 3.68
N ARG A 193 -16.74 0.84 4.05
CA ARG A 193 -17.30 2.21 4.10
C ARG A 193 -16.54 3.14 5.04
N ARG A 194 -15.93 2.62 6.10
CA ARG A 194 -15.14 3.42 7.05
C ARG A 194 -13.75 3.69 6.54
N LEU A 195 -13.13 2.74 5.85
CA LEU A 195 -11.80 2.90 5.31
C LEU A 195 -11.76 3.85 4.10
N GLN A 196 -12.81 3.86 3.28
CA GLN A 196 -12.86 4.67 2.04
C GLN A 196 -13.41 6.10 2.22
N ARG A 197 -13.22 6.74 3.37
CA ARG A 197 -13.61 8.15 3.56
C ARG A 197 -12.93 9.05 2.53
N LEU A 198 -11.66 8.83 2.33
CA LEU A 198 -10.89 9.35 1.22
C LEU A 198 -10.31 8.18 0.43
N ARG A 199 -10.49 8.19 -0.88
CA ARG A 199 -10.03 7.11 -1.75
C ARG A 199 -9.03 7.64 -2.77
N VAL A 200 -7.83 7.05 -2.76
CA VAL A 200 -6.75 7.34 -3.69
C VAL A 200 -6.64 6.16 -4.66
N ASP A 201 -7.15 6.34 -5.88
CA ASP A 201 -7.03 5.33 -6.94
C ASP A 201 -5.75 5.60 -7.74
N VAL A 202 -4.79 4.69 -7.67
CA VAL A 202 -3.51 4.79 -8.40
C VAL A 202 -3.69 4.14 -9.78
N PRO A 203 -3.66 4.91 -10.87
CA PRO A 203 -3.85 4.35 -12.20
C PRO A 203 -2.63 3.52 -12.63
N PRO A 204 -2.82 2.36 -13.27
CA PRO A 204 -1.70 1.55 -13.78
C PRO A 204 -0.91 2.30 -14.86
N LEU A 205 0.38 1.96 -15.03
CA LEU A 205 1.27 2.67 -15.96
C LEU A 205 0.76 2.61 -17.41
N ARG A 206 0.12 1.53 -17.81
CA ARG A 206 -0.47 1.36 -19.17
C ARG A 206 -1.57 2.37 -19.49
N ASP A 207 -2.26 2.91 -18.48
CA ASP A 207 -3.37 3.87 -18.62
C ASP A 207 -2.89 5.33 -18.53
N ARG A 208 -1.58 5.55 -18.32
CA ARG A 208 -0.95 6.86 -18.23
C ARG A 208 0.34 6.97 -19.06
N ALA A 209 0.30 6.48 -20.29
CA ALA A 209 1.46 6.45 -21.20
C ALA A 209 2.13 7.83 -21.38
N VAL A 210 1.37 8.91 -21.30
CA VAL A 210 1.87 10.29 -21.39
C VAL A 210 2.86 10.63 -20.26
N ASP A 211 2.72 9.99 -19.10
CA ASP A 211 3.54 10.23 -17.91
C ASP A 211 4.81 9.36 -17.88
N LEU A 212 4.86 8.29 -18.71
CA LEU A 212 5.97 7.34 -18.70
C LEU A 212 7.36 7.97 -18.81
N PRO A 213 7.61 8.97 -19.68
CA PRO A 213 8.94 9.59 -19.74
C PRO A 213 9.35 10.21 -18.41
N ALA A 214 8.45 10.94 -17.75
CA ALA A 214 8.73 11.56 -16.45
C ALA A 214 8.91 10.52 -15.32
N VAL A 215 8.10 9.46 -15.34
CA VAL A 215 8.18 8.36 -14.36
C VAL A 215 9.51 7.59 -14.54
N ILE A 216 9.93 7.34 -15.79
CA ILE A 216 11.22 6.68 -16.10
C ILE A 216 12.38 7.53 -15.58
N ASP A 217 12.38 8.84 -15.85
CA ASP A 217 13.45 9.73 -15.41
C ASP A 217 13.53 9.81 -13.88
N ALA A 218 12.39 9.90 -13.21
CA ALA A 218 12.32 9.92 -11.74
C ALA A 218 12.83 8.61 -11.13
N ALA A 219 12.38 7.46 -11.67
CA ALA A 219 12.80 6.14 -11.19
C ALA A 219 14.29 5.89 -11.43
N LEU A 220 14.82 6.28 -12.59
CA LEU A 220 16.25 6.20 -12.87
C LEU A 220 17.06 7.05 -11.90
N GLY A 221 16.64 8.30 -11.68
CA GLY A 221 17.31 9.21 -10.75
C GLY A 221 17.36 8.66 -9.32
N GLU A 222 16.28 8.04 -8.86
CA GLU A 222 16.23 7.37 -7.55
C GLU A 222 17.22 6.19 -7.49
N ILE A 223 17.24 5.31 -8.50
CA ILE A 223 18.15 4.16 -8.57
C ILE A 223 19.61 4.62 -8.61
N CYS A 224 19.93 5.59 -9.44
CA CYS A 224 21.28 6.13 -9.56
C CYS A 224 21.75 6.73 -8.21
N ARG A 225 20.88 7.44 -7.52
CA ARG A 225 21.21 8.02 -6.21
C ARG A 225 21.44 6.95 -5.14
N VAL A 226 20.60 5.92 -5.09
CA VAL A 226 20.71 4.83 -4.12
C VAL A 226 21.97 4.00 -4.36
N ARG A 227 22.28 3.70 -5.63
CA ARG A 227 23.43 2.87 -6.02
C ARG A 227 24.75 3.65 -6.13
N GLN A 228 24.68 4.98 -6.07
CA GLN A 228 25.83 5.88 -6.29
C GLN A 228 26.49 5.69 -7.68
N ILE A 229 25.69 5.29 -8.68
CA ILE A 229 26.12 5.10 -10.07
C ILE A 229 25.49 6.19 -10.93
N PRO A 230 26.25 7.18 -11.43
CA PRO A 230 25.71 8.18 -12.34
C PRO A 230 25.40 7.54 -13.69
N CYS A 231 24.14 7.60 -14.10
CA CYS A 231 23.68 7.03 -15.37
C CYS A 231 22.59 7.90 -15.99
N THR A 232 22.59 8.02 -17.32
CA THR A 232 21.61 8.77 -18.09
C THR A 232 20.99 7.89 -19.17
N LEU A 233 19.81 8.26 -19.67
CA LEU A 233 19.13 7.60 -20.80
C LEU A 233 19.34 8.39 -22.09
N ALA A 234 19.80 7.71 -23.14
CA ALA A 234 19.71 8.24 -24.49
C ALA A 234 18.24 8.46 -24.89
N PRO A 235 17.91 9.48 -25.70
CA PRO A 235 16.52 9.76 -26.11
C PRO A 235 15.82 8.54 -26.73
N ALA A 236 16.51 7.77 -27.57
CA ALA A 236 15.99 6.55 -28.18
C ALA A 236 15.70 5.44 -27.14
N ALA A 237 16.54 5.29 -26.11
CA ALA A 237 16.32 4.34 -25.01
C ALA A 237 15.08 4.71 -24.18
N ARG A 238 14.91 6.01 -23.89
CA ARG A 238 13.72 6.51 -23.20
C ARG A 238 12.45 6.23 -23.99
N THR A 239 12.45 6.49 -25.29
CA THR A 239 11.32 6.20 -26.19
C THR A 239 11.00 4.70 -26.21
N ALA A 240 12.01 3.84 -26.29
CA ALA A 240 11.83 2.40 -26.26
C ALA A 240 11.19 1.92 -24.95
N LEU A 241 11.67 2.40 -23.80
CA LEU A 241 11.08 2.10 -22.49
C LEU A 241 9.64 2.63 -22.36
N ALA A 242 9.35 3.82 -22.88
CA ALA A 242 8.02 4.42 -22.84
C ALA A 242 7.00 3.70 -23.74
N ALA A 243 7.45 2.94 -24.75
CA ALA A 243 6.59 2.15 -25.61
C ALA A 243 6.14 0.82 -25.00
N LEU A 244 6.73 0.40 -23.87
CA LEU A 244 6.41 -0.86 -23.21
C LEU A 244 5.15 -0.74 -22.31
N ARG A 245 4.45 -1.88 -22.14
CA ARG A 245 3.17 -1.90 -21.39
C ARG A 245 3.32 -1.95 -19.88
N TRP A 246 4.45 -2.36 -19.35
CA TRP A 246 4.74 -2.46 -17.93
C TRP A 246 3.61 -3.13 -17.13
N ALA A 247 3.32 -4.40 -17.42
CA ALA A 247 2.24 -5.16 -16.79
C ALA A 247 2.42 -5.27 -15.27
N GLY A 248 3.66 -5.35 -14.77
CA GLY A 248 4.05 -5.30 -13.38
C GLY A 248 4.30 -3.86 -12.87
N ASN A 249 3.75 -2.86 -13.54
CA ASN A 249 3.75 -1.46 -13.15
C ASN A 249 5.16 -0.92 -12.78
N LEU A 250 5.26 -0.15 -11.71
CA LEU A 250 6.48 0.56 -11.34
C LEU A 250 7.60 -0.38 -10.87
N ASP A 251 7.28 -1.51 -10.24
CA ASP A 251 8.28 -2.49 -9.81
C ASP A 251 8.95 -3.18 -10.99
N GLU A 252 8.18 -3.50 -12.03
CA GLU A 252 8.74 -4.04 -13.27
C GLU A 252 9.66 -3.02 -13.94
N LEU A 253 9.22 -1.76 -14.02
CA LEU A 253 10.02 -0.67 -14.56
C LEU A 253 11.31 -0.46 -13.76
N ARG A 254 11.21 -0.38 -12.44
CA ARG A 254 12.38 -0.24 -11.53
C ARG A 254 13.36 -1.41 -11.66
N GLY A 255 12.82 -2.63 -11.75
CA GLY A 255 13.63 -3.82 -11.97
C GLY A 255 14.40 -3.78 -13.31
N ALA A 256 13.76 -3.33 -14.37
CA ALA A 256 14.40 -3.14 -15.67
C ALA A 256 15.50 -2.05 -15.62
N LEU A 257 15.15 -0.88 -15.10
CA LEU A 257 16.10 0.22 -14.95
C LEU A 257 17.29 -0.17 -14.06
N GLY A 258 17.03 -0.92 -12.97
CA GLY A 258 18.07 -1.44 -12.10
C GLY A 258 19.09 -2.30 -12.83
N ARG A 259 18.63 -3.25 -13.65
CA ARG A 259 19.52 -4.11 -14.47
C ARG A 259 20.27 -3.32 -15.54
N LEU A 260 19.62 -2.33 -16.14
CA LEU A 260 20.26 -1.45 -17.12
C LEU A 260 21.37 -0.60 -16.47
N VAL A 261 21.15 -0.08 -15.27
CA VAL A 261 22.16 0.66 -14.51
C VAL A 261 23.33 -0.25 -14.12
N ASP A 262 23.08 -1.50 -13.67
CA ASP A 262 24.13 -2.45 -13.33
C ASP A 262 25.05 -2.82 -14.49
N ARG A 263 24.51 -2.77 -15.72
CA ARG A 263 25.28 -3.07 -16.95
C ARG A 263 25.81 -1.82 -17.66
N CYS A 264 25.47 -0.63 -17.14
CA CYS A 264 25.81 0.62 -17.81
C CYS A 264 27.32 0.87 -17.78
N VAL A 265 27.96 0.69 -18.94
CA VAL A 265 29.36 1.05 -19.14
C VAL A 265 29.42 2.43 -19.80
N GLY A 266 30.11 3.38 -19.16
CA GLY A 266 30.27 4.74 -19.72
C GLY A 266 29.14 5.73 -19.37
N GLY A 267 28.27 5.43 -18.39
CA GLY A 267 27.31 6.39 -17.82
C GLY A 267 26.09 6.71 -18.69
N MET A 268 25.89 6.02 -19.84
CA MET A 268 24.74 6.23 -20.71
C MET A 268 24.12 4.92 -21.15
N ILE A 269 22.82 4.74 -20.89
CA ILE A 269 22.02 3.62 -21.36
C ILE A 269 21.50 3.93 -22.77
N ARG A 270 21.82 3.08 -23.73
CA ARG A 270 21.41 3.21 -25.14
C ARG A 270 20.21 2.33 -25.45
N GLN A 271 19.59 2.55 -26.61
CA GLN A 271 18.47 1.72 -27.08
C GLN A 271 18.84 0.24 -27.20
N GLU A 272 20.07 -0.04 -27.61
CA GLU A 272 20.60 -1.41 -27.76
C GLU A 272 20.60 -2.15 -26.41
N ASP A 273 20.94 -1.46 -25.32
CA ASP A 273 20.93 -2.03 -23.97
C ASP A 273 19.50 -2.42 -23.53
N VAL A 274 18.52 -1.56 -23.87
CA VAL A 274 17.10 -1.83 -23.60
C VAL A 274 16.62 -3.05 -24.40
N LEU A 275 16.95 -3.13 -25.69
CA LEU A 275 16.56 -4.26 -26.52
C LEU A 275 17.22 -5.56 -26.07
N ALA A 276 18.49 -5.51 -25.65
CA ALA A 276 19.18 -6.67 -25.08
C ALA A 276 18.55 -7.16 -23.77
N ASP A 277 18.12 -6.24 -22.86
CA ASP A 277 17.39 -6.63 -21.64
C ASP A 277 16.04 -7.29 -21.95
N LEU A 278 15.31 -6.79 -22.96
CA LEU A 278 14.04 -7.38 -23.41
C LEU A 278 14.23 -8.78 -23.99
N GLN A 279 15.20 -8.98 -24.86
CA GLN A 279 15.51 -10.31 -25.43
C GLN A 279 15.90 -11.32 -24.36
N GLN A 280 16.68 -10.91 -23.36
CA GLN A 280 17.03 -11.78 -22.23
C GLN A 280 15.82 -12.16 -21.35
N ARG A 281 14.79 -11.33 -21.30
CA ARG A 281 13.53 -11.66 -20.62
C ARG A 281 12.74 -12.74 -21.36
N GLU A 282 12.71 -12.69 -22.69
CA GLU A 282 12.03 -13.68 -23.51
C GLU A 282 12.72 -15.04 -23.48
N THR A 283 14.05 -15.06 -23.46
CA THR A 283 14.84 -16.30 -23.43
C THR A 283 14.96 -16.92 -22.04
N HIS A 284 14.81 -16.11 -20.99
CA HIS A 284 14.81 -16.55 -19.60
C HIS A 284 13.61 -15.91 -18.89
N PRO A 285 12.43 -16.54 -18.90
CA PRO A 285 11.27 -16.07 -18.15
C PRO A 285 11.52 -16.22 -16.63
N ARG A 286 12.62 -15.62 -16.13
CA ARG A 286 12.94 -15.48 -14.69
C ARG A 286 12.30 -14.25 -14.05
N GLY A 287 11.55 -13.48 -14.83
CA GLY A 287 10.60 -12.52 -14.34
C GLY A 287 9.22 -13.12 -14.46
N GLY A 288 8.87 -14.04 -13.61
CA GLY A 288 7.47 -14.20 -13.24
C GLY A 288 6.91 -12.84 -12.86
N PRO A 289 5.59 -12.63 -12.87
CA PRO A 289 5.00 -11.39 -12.38
C PRO A 289 5.72 -11.00 -11.09
N ALA A 290 6.08 -9.73 -10.95
CA ALA A 290 6.73 -9.25 -9.74
C ALA A 290 5.75 -9.53 -8.58
N PHE A 291 6.00 -10.64 -7.87
CA PHE A 291 5.19 -11.02 -6.74
C PHE A 291 5.52 -10.04 -5.62
N THR A 292 4.55 -9.31 -5.17
CA THR A 292 4.68 -8.42 -4.01
C THR A 292 4.85 -9.22 -2.73
N SER A 293 4.41 -10.49 -2.73
CA SER A 293 4.57 -11.39 -1.60
C SER A 293 4.88 -12.83 -2.04
N LEU A 294 5.56 -13.59 -1.17
CA LEU A 294 5.79 -15.03 -1.34
C LEU A 294 4.45 -15.79 -1.52
N ARG A 295 3.40 -15.29 -0.90
CA ARG A 295 2.04 -15.85 -1.00
C ARG A 295 1.49 -15.73 -2.43
N GLU A 296 1.60 -14.57 -3.06
CA GLU A 296 1.17 -14.37 -4.45
C GLU A 296 1.99 -15.22 -5.41
N ALA A 297 3.32 -15.27 -5.22
CA ALA A 297 4.19 -16.15 -5.98
C ALA A 297 3.72 -17.61 -5.88
N ARG A 298 3.43 -18.07 -4.67
CA ARG A 298 2.94 -19.42 -4.41
C ARG A 298 1.58 -19.67 -5.03
N GLN A 299 0.63 -18.72 -4.92
CA GLN A 299 -0.71 -18.86 -5.50
C GLN A 299 -0.65 -18.90 -7.03
N THR A 300 0.16 -18.04 -7.64
CA THR A 300 0.32 -18.00 -9.11
C THR A 300 0.99 -19.28 -9.59
N PHE A 301 2.08 -19.70 -8.95
CA PHE A 301 2.74 -20.97 -9.27
C PHE A 301 1.78 -22.16 -9.12
N GLU A 302 1.04 -22.22 -8.03
CA GLU A 302 0.07 -23.29 -7.76
C GLU A 302 -1.05 -23.29 -8.81
N ARG A 303 -1.57 -22.11 -9.20
CA ARG A 303 -2.57 -21.96 -10.25
C ARG A 303 -2.05 -22.45 -11.60
N ASP A 304 -0.88 -21.96 -12.01
CA ASP A 304 -0.31 -22.24 -13.33
C ASP A 304 0.11 -23.72 -13.43
N TYR A 305 0.63 -24.28 -12.35
CA TYR A 305 0.99 -25.71 -12.29
C TYR A 305 -0.26 -26.61 -12.34
N ILE A 306 -1.30 -26.31 -11.58
CA ILE A 306 -2.57 -27.05 -11.65
C ILE A 306 -3.21 -26.92 -13.01
N ALA A 307 -3.22 -25.73 -13.62
CA ALA A 307 -3.76 -25.51 -14.97
C ALA A 307 -3.01 -26.34 -16.03
N SER A 308 -1.69 -26.33 -15.99
CA SER A 308 -0.83 -27.12 -16.88
C SER A 308 -1.09 -28.62 -16.76
N VAL A 309 -1.23 -29.14 -15.54
CA VAL A 309 -1.54 -30.56 -15.31
C VAL A 309 -2.96 -30.90 -15.78
N LEU A 310 -3.94 -30.00 -15.59
CA LEU A 310 -5.30 -30.20 -16.11
C LEU A 310 -5.33 -30.22 -17.64
N GLU A 311 -4.60 -29.33 -18.29
CA GLU A 311 -4.48 -29.32 -19.75
C GLU A 311 -3.81 -30.60 -20.28
N SER A 312 -2.68 -31.00 -19.72
CA SER A 312 -1.97 -32.22 -20.11
C SER A 312 -2.76 -33.52 -19.88
N SER A 313 -3.64 -33.52 -18.88
CA SER A 313 -4.55 -34.65 -18.58
C SER A 313 -5.88 -34.59 -19.34
N GLY A 314 -6.07 -33.63 -20.26
CA GLY A 314 -7.30 -33.43 -21.01
C GLY A 314 -8.49 -33.04 -20.11
N TRP A 315 -8.22 -32.35 -19.02
CA TRP A 315 -9.23 -31.93 -18.00
C TRP A 315 -9.91 -33.10 -17.27
N ARG A 316 -9.25 -34.28 -17.25
CA ARG A 316 -9.74 -35.41 -16.45
C ARG A 316 -9.30 -35.25 -15.00
N MET A 317 -10.23 -34.80 -14.14
CA MET A 317 -9.95 -34.47 -12.74
C MET A 317 -9.33 -35.64 -11.94
N THR A 318 -9.65 -36.87 -12.29
CA THR A 318 -9.10 -38.07 -11.63
C THR A 318 -7.61 -38.26 -11.95
N ASP A 319 -7.25 -38.10 -13.23
CA ASP A 319 -5.87 -38.25 -13.67
C ASP A 319 -5.01 -37.10 -13.19
N ALA A 320 -5.53 -35.88 -13.28
CA ALA A 320 -4.85 -34.69 -12.76
C ALA A 320 -4.62 -34.77 -11.23
N ALA A 321 -5.59 -35.23 -10.46
CA ALA A 321 -5.44 -35.38 -9.02
C ALA A 321 -4.37 -36.40 -8.65
N ARG A 322 -4.28 -37.51 -9.42
CA ARG A 322 -3.24 -38.53 -9.26
C ARG A 322 -1.84 -37.98 -9.57
N ILE A 323 -1.70 -37.21 -10.66
CA ILE A 323 -0.43 -36.57 -11.06
C ILE A 323 0.01 -35.56 -10.02
N LEU A 324 -0.93 -34.76 -9.46
CA LEU A 324 -0.68 -33.76 -8.45
C LEU A 324 -0.47 -34.33 -7.04
N GLY A 325 -0.71 -35.63 -6.83
CA GLY A 325 -0.59 -36.29 -5.51
C GLY A 325 -1.59 -35.78 -4.47
N ILE A 326 -2.77 -35.31 -4.91
CA ILE A 326 -3.83 -34.78 -4.02
C ILE A 326 -5.15 -35.51 -4.26
N GLU A 327 -6.05 -35.44 -3.28
CA GLU A 327 -7.39 -36.00 -3.44
C GLU A 327 -8.22 -35.22 -4.47
N ARG A 328 -9.05 -35.93 -5.24
CA ARG A 328 -9.91 -35.34 -6.27
C ARG A 328 -10.81 -34.22 -5.71
N ALA A 329 -11.35 -34.38 -4.51
CA ALA A 329 -12.15 -33.36 -3.84
C ALA A 329 -11.35 -32.09 -3.54
N ASN A 330 -10.08 -32.25 -3.13
CA ASN A 330 -9.17 -31.17 -2.87
C ASN A 330 -8.81 -30.42 -4.16
N LEU A 331 -8.60 -31.15 -5.28
CA LEU A 331 -8.35 -30.52 -6.59
C LEU A 331 -9.56 -29.67 -7.04
N TYR A 332 -10.80 -30.15 -6.90
CA TYR A 332 -11.99 -29.36 -7.20
C TYR A 332 -12.08 -28.08 -6.38
N ARG A 333 -11.76 -28.16 -5.07
CA ARG A 333 -11.74 -26.99 -4.21
C ARG A 333 -10.67 -25.97 -4.65
N LYS A 334 -9.47 -26.46 -4.97
CA LYS A 334 -8.34 -25.61 -5.43
C LYS A 334 -8.61 -24.96 -6.79
N THR A 335 -9.15 -25.69 -7.78
CA THR A 335 -9.51 -25.12 -9.08
C THR A 335 -10.53 -24.00 -8.94
N ARG A 336 -11.53 -24.19 -8.06
CA ARG A 336 -12.53 -23.15 -7.77
C ARG A 336 -11.93 -21.95 -7.03
N GLN A 337 -11.09 -22.18 -6.05
CA GLN A 337 -10.42 -21.14 -5.26
C GLN A 337 -9.47 -20.30 -6.11
N LEU A 338 -8.74 -20.93 -7.04
CA LEU A 338 -7.76 -20.29 -7.90
C LEU A 338 -8.37 -19.77 -9.23
N GLY A 339 -9.70 -19.89 -9.41
CA GLY A 339 -10.38 -19.40 -10.60
C GLY A 339 -9.97 -20.10 -11.91
N ILE A 340 -9.53 -21.36 -11.84
CA ILE A 340 -9.10 -22.13 -13.01
C ILE A 340 -10.33 -22.66 -13.75
N THR A 341 -10.59 -22.12 -14.96
CA THR A 341 -11.72 -22.51 -15.82
C THR A 341 -11.21 -23.02 -17.17
N ARG A 342 -11.88 -24.02 -17.72
CA ARG A 342 -11.58 -24.52 -19.06
C ARG A 342 -11.98 -23.47 -20.11
N LEU A 343 -11.04 -22.87 -20.78
CA LEU A 343 -11.34 -22.03 -21.95
C LEU A 343 -11.99 -22.92 -23.01
N LYS A 344 -13.26 -22.64 -23.39
CA LYS A 344 -13.86 -23.28 -24.54
C LYS A 344 -13.10 -22.85 -25.81
N PRO A 345 -12.66 -23.78 -26.68
CA PRO A 345 -12.11 -23.38 -27.95
C PRO A 345 -13.17 -22.56 -28.70
N ARG A 346 -12.79 -21.40 -29.20
CA ARG A 346 -13.61 -20.65 -30.18
C ARG A 346 -13.79 -21.53 -31.40
N GLN A 347 -15.03 -21.89 -31.70
CA GLN A 347 -15.43 -22.44 -33.00
C GLN A 347 -15.28 -21.38 -34.09
#